data_45bd31dcee7d111aaf856e1d23b7a939
#
_entry.id   45bd31dcee7d111aaf856e1d23b7a939
#
_cell.length_a   1.000
_cell.length_b   1.000
_cell.length_c   1.000
_cell.angle_alpha   90.00
_cell.angle_beta   90.00
_cell.angle_gamma   90.00
#
_symmetry.space_group_name_H-M   'P 1'
#
loop_
_entity.id
_entity.type
_entity.pdbx_description
1 polymer ?
#
loop_
_entity_poly.entity_id
_entity_poly.type
_entity_poly.pdbx_seq_one_letter_code
_entity_poly.pdbx_strand_id
1 'polypeptide(L)'
;MLKTERMDRVRAALRAQALTQMIVCDPKSVWYLTGVAVEPYERLLALYLPTEGEPVLFLNRLFNVPEPPCRTVWHTDTDKPVAQIAEVVDAGRPLGIDKEWPAKFLIPLMETHPGMQVVLSSDCVDDCRACKDAEEQTLMREASRINDAVNEAAKHYIKAGMTEREVAEFIDAQFRAHGCEGPSFTTIVSFGANAADPHHEPDDTVLKEGDCVLFDMGCVKSRYCSDMTRTWFCGQPTEKQAAVHDLVRRANEAAEALIKPGVRLCELDAAARDLITEAGYGAYFNHRLGHFIGQTDHEKGDVSSANTAAARPGMIFSIEPGVYLPGEFGVRVEDLVLVTETGCEVLNRNDKHWDVVGK
;
A
#
# COMPACT_ATOMS: atom_id res chain seq x y z
N MET A 1 -11.51 10.58 17.93
CA MET A 1 -11.85 9.61 19.01
C MET A 1 -10.83 8.48 18.95
N LEU A 2 -10.33 8.00 20.12
CA LEU A 2 -9.40 6.87 20.16
C LEU A 2 -10.00 5.63 19.50
N LYS A 3 -9.19 4.93 18.73
CA LYS A 3 -9.55 3.65 18.13
C LYS A 3 -9.17 2.52 19.11
N THR A 4 -9.96 2.38 20.17
CA THR A 4 -9.66 1.50 21.32
C THR A 4 -9.41 0.06 20.90
N GLU A 5 -10.25 -0.50 20.03
CA GLU A 5 -10.08 -1.90 19.56
C GLU A 5 -8.75 -2.09 18.82
N ARG A 6 -8.32 -1.11 18.00
CA ARG A 6 -7.02 -1.15 17.31
C ARG A 6 -5.87 -1.08 18.31
N MET A 7 -5.96 -0.18 19.31
CA MET A 7 -4.96 -0.10 20.38
C MET A 7 -4.85 -1.40 21.18
N ASP A 8 -5.98 -2.04 21.49
CA ASP A 8 -5.98 -3.29 22.26
C ASP A 8 -5.36 -4.45 21.47
N ARG A 9 -5.53 -4.49 20.16
CA ARG A 9 -4.81 -5.44 19.29
C ARG A 9 -3.30 -5.20 19.34
N VAL A 10 -2.85 -3.94 19.25
CA VAL A 10 -1.41 -3.60 19.33
C VAL A 10 -0.85 -3.92 20.72
N ARG A 11 -1.60 -3.63 21.80
CA ARG A 11 -1.22 -4.00 23.15
C ARG A 11 -1.09 -5.52 23.34
N ALA A 12 -1.98 -6.30 22.73
CA ALA A 12 -1.87 -7.76 22.74
C ALA A 12 -0.61 -8.23 21.99
N ALA A 13 -0.28 -7.62 20.84
CA ALA A 13 0.94 -7.91 20.09
C ALA A 13 2.21 -7.56 20.89
N LEU A 14 2.22 -6.42 21.59
CA LEU A 14 3.33 -6.04 22.47
C LEU A 14 3.53 -7.08 23.59
N ARG A 15 2.45 -7.51 24.27
CA ARG A 15 2.54 -8.55 25.31
C ARG A 15 3.09 -9.87 24.76
N ALA A 16 2.71 -10.25 23.54
CA ALA A 16 3.22 -11.46 22.88
C ALA A 16 4.73 -11.38 22.61
N GLN A 17 5.28 -10.18 22.43
CA GLN A 17 6.70 -9.92 22.30
C GLN A 17 7.41 -9.61 23.64
N ALA A 18 6.75 -9.81 24.77
CA ALA A 18 7.23 -9.47 26.12
C ALA A 18 7.60 -7.97 26.29
N LEU A 19 7.00 -7.09 25.50
CA LEU A 19 7.10 -5.64 25.62
C LEU A 19 5.95 -5.08 26.45
N THR A 20 6.24 -4.07 27.27
CA THR A 20 5.25 -3.40 28.12
C THR A 20 4.94 -1.97 27.67
N GLN A 21 5.68 -1.45 26.70
CA GLN A 21 5.59 -0.08 26.24
C GLN A 21 6.17 0.06 24.83
N MET A 22 5.65 1.00 24.08
CA MET A 22 6.20 1.36 22.76
C MET A 22 5.98 2.84 22.46
N ILE A 23 6.82 3.40 21.59
CA ILE A 23 6.59 4.68 20.93
C ILE A 23 6.23 4.42 19.48
N VAL A 24 5.08 4.96 19.04
CA VAL A 24 4.61 5.00 17.67
C VAL A 24 4.77 6.42 17.15
N CYS A 25 5.44 6.61 16.02
CA CYS A 25 5.73 7.94 15.48
C CYS A 25 5.40 8.09 13.98
N ASP A 26 5.21 7.00 13.25
CA ASP A 26 4.68 7.07 11.89
C ASP A 26 3.32 7.79 11.90
N PRO A 27 3.14 8.89 11.16
CA PRO A 27 1.90 9.68 11.17
C PRO A 27 0.65 8.86 10.80
N LYS A 28 0.79 7.85 9.94
CA LYS A 28 -0.30 6.95 9.55
C LYS A 28 -0.67 5.99 10.66
N SER A 29 0.33 5.43 11.35
CA SER A 29 0.12 4.58 12.53
C SER A 29 -0.44 5.37 13.71
N VAL A 30 0.00 6.61 13.93
CA VAL A 30 -0.60 7.51 14.93
C VAL A 30 -2.06 7.77 14.60
N TRP A 31 -2.38 8.10 13.33
CA TRP A 31 -3.77 8.28 12.92
C TRP A 31 -4.59 6.99 13.05
N TYR A 32 -4.04 5.85 12.68
CA TYR A 32 -4.69 4.55 12.80
C TYR A 32 -5.16 4.24 14.22
N LEU A 33 -4.36 4.62 15.22
CA LEU A 33 -4.62 4.37 16.64
C LEU A 33 -5.44 5.49 17.31
N THR A 34 -5.29 6.73 16.86
CA THR A 34 -5.82 7.91 17.57
C THR A 34 -6.85 8.71 16.79
N GLY A 35 -6.88 8.57 15.48
CA GLY A 35 -7.64 9.46 14.59
C GLY A 35 -7.03 10.85 14.42
N VAL A 36 -5.86 11.12 15.00
CA VAL A 36 -5.14 12.40 14.85
C VAL A 36 -4.35 12.40 13.57
N ALA A 37 -4.71 13.30 12.67
CA ALA A 37 -4.12 13.46 11.36
C ALA A 37 -3.27 14.72 11.31
N VAL A 38 -1.96 14.55 11.38
CA VAL A 38 -0.99 15.64 11.27
C VAL A 38 0.17 15.20 10.38
N GLU A 39 0.75 16.18 9.67
CA GLU A 39 2.04 16.03 8.99
C GLU A 39 3.09 16.70 9.86
N PRO A 40 4.00 15.95 10.48
CA PRO A 40 4.93 16.51 11.47
C PRO A 40 6.11 17.24 10.83
N TYR A 41 6.42 16.98 9.56
CA TYR A 41 7.64 17.46 8.91
C TYR A 41 8.89 17.10 9.74
N GLU A 42 9.68 18.11 10.15
CA GLU A 42 10.86 17.92 11.01
C GLU A 42 10.54 17.85 12.52
N ARG A 43 9.28 18.10 12.92
CA ARG A 43 8.86 18.19 14.32
C ARG A 43 8.58 16.82 14.92
N LEU A 44 8.68 16.74 16.24
CA LEU A 44 8.36 15.51 16.94
C LEU A 44 6.84 15.27 16.94
N LEU A 45 6.46 14.08 16.47
CA LEU A 45 5.17 13.44 16.67
C LEU A 45 5.44 12.11 17.34
N ALA A 46 4.79 11.81 18.45
CA ALA A 46 4.92 10.51 19.10
C ALA A 46 3.67 10.15 19.90
N LEU A 47 3.30 8.87 19.86
CA LEU A 47 2.33 8.26 20.75
C LEU A 47 3.07 7.26 21.63
N TYR A 48 3.19 7.54 22.91
CA TYR A 48 3.59 6.56 23.90
C TYR A 48 2.41 5.65 24.22
N LEU A 49 2.55 4.38 23.94
CA LEU A 49 1.53 3.35 24.14
C LEU A 49 2.02 2.30 25.16
N PRO A 50 1.64 2.40 26.43
CA PRO A 50 1.87 1.34 27.40
C PRO A 50 0.86 0.20 27.21
N THR A 51 1.23 -1.03 27.58
CA THR A 51 0.30 -2.15 27.57
C THR A 51 -0.77 -2.04 28.66
N GLU A 52 -0.48 -1.31 29.72
CA GLU A 52 -1.39 -0.98 30.82
C GLU A 52 -1.40 0.52 31.08
N GLY A 53 -2.58 1.10 31.27
CA GLY A 53 -2.72 2.54 31.54
C GLY A 53 -3.06 3.36 30.28
N GLU A 54 -3.00 4.68 30.42
CA GLU A 54 -3.40 5.62 29.38
C GLU A 54 -2.27 5.90 28.38
N PRO A 55 -2.58 5.97 27.07
CA PRO A 55 -1.60 6.43 26.09
C PRO A 55 -1.34 7.92 26.26
N VAL A 56 -0.14 8.37 25.85
CA VAL A 56 0.26 9.78 25.91
C VAL A 56 0.69 10.23 24.51
N LEU A 57 0.03 11.27 23.99
CA LEU A 57 0.33 11.84 22.69
C LEU A 57 1.21 13.07 22.86
N PHE A 58 2.31 13.15 22.10
CA PHE A 58 3.23 14.30 22.09
C PHE A 58 3.03 15.06 20.78
N LEU A 59 2.59 16.31 20.89
CA LEU A 59 2.23 17.16 19.75
C LEU A 59 2.91 18.53 19.82
N ASN A 60 3.37 19.01 18.68
CA ASN A 60 3.79 20.40 18.57
C ASN A 60 2.54 21.32 18.54
N ARG A 61 2.60 22.47 19.20
CA ARG A 61 1.49 23.45 19.25
C ARG A 61 1.11 24.03 17.90
N LEU A 62 1.94 23.88 16.89
CA LEU A 62 1.62 24.26 15.50
C LEU A 62 0.69 23.25 14.80
N PHE A 63 0.52 22.05 15.37
CA PHE A 63 -0.42 21.09 14.82
C PHE A 63 -1.84 21.47 15.20
N ASN A 64 -2.73 21.51 14.20
CA ASN A 64 -4.13 21.85 14.44
C ASN A 64 -4.92 20.62 14.95
N VAL A 65 -4.83 20.37 16.25
CA VAL A 65 -5.56 19.30 16.95
C VAL A 65 -6.31 19.90 18.12
N PRO A 66 -7.51 20.48 17.89
CA PRO A 66 -8.24 21.22 18.94
C PRO A 66 -8.72 20.34 20.08
N GLU A 67 -9.10 19.10 19.80
CA GLU A 67 -9.60 18.13 20.78
C GLU A 67 -8.81 16.82 20.69
N PRO A 68 -7.62 16.75 21.34
CA PRO A 68 -6.83 15.51 21.34
C PRO A 68 -7.62 14.39 22.02
N PRO A 69 -7.52 13.15 21.51
CA PRO A 69 -8.36 12.04 21.98
C PRO A 69 -7.89 11.39 23.29
N CYS A 70 -6.70 11.75 23.79
CA CYS A 70 -6.09 11.21 25.02
C CYS A 70 -5.21 12.25 25.70
N ARG A 71 -4.60 11.88 26.82
CA ARG A 71 -3.60 12.72 27.48
C ARG A 71 -2.57 13.20 26.47
N THR A 72 -2.35 14.51 26.40
CA THR A 72 -1.46 15.12 25.42
C THR A 72 -0.45 16.03 26.11
N VAL A 73 0.81 15.86 25.73
CA VAL A 73 1.92 16.72 26.11
C VAL A 73 2.24 17.60 24.91
N TRP A 74 2.06 18.91 25.10
CA TRP A 74 2.30 19.90 24.08
C TRP A 74 3.72 20.45 24.18
N HIS A 75 4.38 20.60 23.05
CA HIS A 75 5.68 21.25 22.94
C HIS A 75 5.68 22.33 21.84
N THR A 76 6.65 23.23 21.90
CA THR A 76 6.96 24.24 20.91
C THR A 76 8.29 23.93 20.22
N ASP A 77 8.66 24.71 19.20
CA ASP A 77 9.95 24.54 18.51
C ASP A 77 11.17 24.88 19.40
N THR A 78 10.96 25.52 20.55
CA THR A 78 12.02 25.88 21.50
C THR A 78 12.11 24.93 22.71
N ASP A 79 11.15 24.01 22.84
CA ASP A 79 11.16 23.02 23.92
C ASP A 79 12.09 21.83 23.61
N LYS A 80 12.30 20.99 24.61
CA LYS A 80 13.05 19.73 24.50
C LYS A 80 12.08 18.54 24.58
N PRO A 81 11.34 18.24 23.51
CA PRO A 81 10.25 17.26 23.55
C PRO A 81 10.74 15.83 23.89
N VAL A 82 11.99 15.49 23.57
CA VAL A 82 12.57 14.18 23.96
C VAL A 82 12.69 14.04 25.47
N ALA A 83 13.02 15.13 26.21
CA ALA A 83 13.05 15.10 27.67
C ALA A 83 11.64 14.84 28.25
N GLN A 84 10.58 15.38 27.63
CA GLN A 84 9.20 15.13 28.04
C GLN A 84 8.79 13.66 27.78
N ILE A 85 9.29 13.02 26.71
CA ILE A 85 9.09 11.59 26.46
C ILE A 85 9.82 10.76 27.52
N ALA A 86 11.04 11.16 27.88
CA ALA A 86 11.85 10.45 28.90
C ALA A 86 11.15 10.37 30.27
N GLU A 87 10.29 11.35 30.60
CA GLU A 87 9.53 11.37 31.87
C GLU A 87 8.43 10.29 31.94
N VAL A 88 7.93 9.80 30.80
CA VAL A 88 6.85 8.79 30.76
C VAL A 88 7.35 7.38 30.45
N VAL A 89 8.54 7.26 29.87
CA VAL A 89 9.15 5.97 29.53
C VAL A 89 9.69 5.29 30.80
N ASP A 90 9.35 4.02 30.98
CA ASP A 90 9.96 3.16 32.01
C ASP A 90 11.34 2.67 31.53
N ALA A 91 12.40 3.35 31.95
CA ALA A 91 13.76 3.01 31.55
C ALA A 91 14.26 1.66 32.12
N GLY A 92 13.56 1.08 33.11
CA GLY A 92 13.86 -0.26 33.65
C GLY A 92 13.33 -1.41 32.78
N ARG A 93 12.63 -1.12 31.70
CA ARG A 93 12.04 -2.11 30.80
C ARG A 93 12.38 -1.80 29.33
N PRO A 94 12.42 -2.83 28.46
CA PRO A 94 12.62 -2.61 27.04
C PRO A 94 11.55 -1.67 26.47
N LEU A 95 12.00 -0.71 25.65
CA LEU A 95 11.14 0.22 24.93
C LEU A 95 10.99 -0.23 23.47
N GLY A 96 9.79 -0.52 23.05
CA GLY A 96 9.47 -0.72 21.65
C GLY A 96 9.55 0.60 20.87
N ILE A 97 10.15 0.57 19.69
CA ILE A 97 10.32 1.74 18.82
C ILE A 97 9.75 1.46 17.43
N ASP A 98 9.10 2.46 16.89
CA ASP A 98 8.66 2.50 15.48
C ASP A 98 9.88 2.66 14.55
N LYS A 99 9.85 1.96 13.41
CA LYS A 99 10.88 2.00 12.35
C LYS A 99 11.06 3.39 11.74
N GLU A 100 10.00 4.20 11.73
CA GLU A 100 10.01 5.55 11.12
C GLU A 100 10.49 6.65 12.09
N TRP A 101 10.90 6.32 13.32
CA TRP A 101 11.30 7.36 14.26
C TRP A 101 12.68 7.93 13.91
N PRO A 102 12.80 9.25 13.62
CA PRO A 102 14.06 9.84 13.25
C PRO A 102 15.13 9.67 14.34
N ALA A 103 16.33 9.27 13.94
CA ALA A 103 17.46 9.06 14.87
C ALA A 103 17.76 10.30 15.72
N LYS A 104 17.49 11.52 15.22
CA LYS A 104 17.64 12.78 15.95
C LYS A 104 16.78 12.87 17.22
N PHE A 105 15.75 12.05 17.37
CA PHE A 105 14.94 11.95 18.57
C PHE A 105 15.28 10.71 19.39
N LEU A 106 15.56 9.58 18.73
CA LEU A 106 15.90 8.32 19.41
C LEU A 106 17.23 8.41 20.15
N ILE A 107 18.29 8.92 19.52
CA ILE A 107 19.63 9.00 20.13
C ILE A 107 19.59 9.82 21.43
N PRO A 108 19.05 11.05 21.47
CA PRO A 108 18.94 11.81 22.71
C PRO A 108 18.10 11.13 23.80
N LEU A 109 17.05 10.35 23.41
CA LEU A 109 16.29 9.57 24.39
C LEU A 109 17.15 8.49 25.03
N MET A 110 17.92 7.75 24.24
CA MET A 110 18.86 6.73 24.75
C MET A 110 19.96 7.34 25.62
N GLU A 111 20.45 8.55 25.29
CA GLU A 111 21.42 9.29 26.12
C GLU A 111 20.83 9.72 27.46
N THR A 112 19.53 10.05 27.50
CA THR A 112 18.82 10.41 28.74
C THR A 112 18.67 9.19 29.68
N HIS A 113 18.56 7.99 29.13
CA HIS A 113 18.40 6.74 29.86
C HIS A 113 19.52 5.73 29.52
N PRO A 114 20.75 5.94 29.97
CA PRO A 114 21.86 5.02 29.71
C PRO A 114 21.53 3.59 30.14
N GLY A 115 21.68 2.64 29.24
CA GLY A 115 21.41 1.22 29.50
C GLY A 115 19.96 0.77 29.23
N MET A 116 19.06 1.66 28.92
CA MET A 116 17.72 1.30 28.43
C MET A 116 17.83 0.46 27.15
N GLN A 117 17.16 -0.68 27.12
CA GLN A 117 17.05 -1.48 25.89
C GLN A 117 16.01 -0.90 24.95
N VAL A 118 16.36 -0.77 23.67
CA VAL A 118 15.46 -0.34 22.61
C VAL A 118 15.27 -1.49 21.63
N VAL A 119 14.03 -1.78 21.25
CA VAL A 119 13.64 -2.90 20.39
C VAL A 119 12.80 -2.39 19.24
N LEU A 120 13.14 -2.73 18.01
CA LEU A 120 12.27 -2.45 16.87
C LEU A 120 10.98 -3.27 17.01
N SER A 121 9.83 -2.58 17.06
CA SER A 121 8.54 -3.21 17.35
C SER A 121 7.40 -2.73 16.44
N SER A 122 7.72 -2.13 15.29
CA SER A 122 6.73 -1.70 14.31
C SER A 122 5.78 -2.81 13.89
N ASP A 123 6.26 -4.06 13.89
CA ASP A 123 5.47 -5.25 13.58
C ASP A 123 4.19 -5.35 14.42
N CYS A 124 4.21 -4.85 15.67
CA CYS A 124 3.01 -4.83 16.51
C CYS A 124 1.88 -3.97 15.94
N VAL A 125 2.21 -2.91 15.23
CA VAL A 125 1.25 -2.03 14.54
C VAL A 125 1.02 -2.51 13.10
N ASP A 126 2.07 -2.80 12.37
CA ASP A 126 2.01 -3.20 10.97
C ASP A 126 1.16 -4.47 10.76
N ASP A 127 1.33 -5.50 11.61
CA ASP A 127 0.53 -6.72 11.53
C ASP A 127 -0.96 -6.51 11.89
N CYS A 128 -1.25 -5.49 12.72
CA CYS A 128 -2.63 -5.07 12.97
C CYS A 128 -3.22 -4.34 11.77
N ARG A 129 -2.45 -3.47 11.09
CA ARG A 129 -2.85 -2.77 9.87
C ARG A 129 -3.01 -3.72 8.68
N ALA A 130 -2.22 -4.79 8.62
CA ALA A 130 -2.33 -5.80 7.57
C ALA A 130 -3.74 -6.40 7.50
N CYS A 131 -4.40 -6.65 8.64
CA CYS A 131 -5.77 -7.15 8.71
C CYS A 131 -6.76 -6.00 8.95
N LYS A 132 -7.37 -5.51 7.88
CA LYS A 132 -8.31 -4.39 7.86
C LYS A 132 -9.58 -4.73 8.62
N ASP A 133 -10.01 -3.83 9.50
CA ASP A 133 -11.32 -3.94 10.16
C ASP A 133 -12.48 -3.56 9.21
N ALA A 134 -13.73 -3.66 9.66
CA ALA A 134 -14.90 -3.42 8.83
C ALA A 134 -14.97 -1.98 8.28
N GLU A 135 -14.51 -0.98 9.06
CA GLU A 135 -14.42 0.42 8.63
C GLU A 135 -13.41 0.54 7.50
N GLU A 136 -12.20 0.01 7.70
CA GLU A 136 -11.10 0.04 6.72
C GLU A 136 -11.48 -0.68 5.43
N GLN A 137 -12.08 -1.87 5.52
CA GLN A 137 -12.56 -2.63 4.37
C GLN A 137 -13.59 -1.84 3.55
N THR A 138 -14.46 -1.08 4.20
CA THR A 138 -15.45 -0.23 3.51
C THR A 138 -14.77 0.89 2.74
N LEU A 139 -13.75 1.53 3.33
CA LEU A 139 -12.97 2.59 2.68
C LEU A 139 -12.16 2.06 1.50
N MET A 140 -11.55 0.88 1.64
CA MET A 140 -10.79 0.23 0.56
C MET A 140 -11.70 -0.14 -0.63
N ARG A 141 -12.91 -0.65 -0.37
CA ARG A 141 -13.90 -0.91 -1.43
C ARG A 141 -14.32 0.36 -2.15
N GLU A 142 -14.51 1.47 -1.41
CA GLU A 142 -14.85 2.75 -2.02
C GLU A 142 -13.71 3.27 -2.91
N ALA A 143 -12.48 3.23 -2.44
CA ALA A 143 -11.30 3.64 -3.22
C ALA A 143 -11.15 2.79 -4.49
N SER A 144 -11.28 1.46 -4.40
CA SER A 144 -11.20 0.56 -5.57
C SER A 144 -12.34 0.81 -6.57
N ARG A 145 -13.57 1.08 -6.10
CA ARG A 145 -14.69 1.42 -6.98
C ARG A 145 -14.46 2.73 -7.74
N ILE A 146 -13.84 3.73 -7.10
CA ILE A 146 -13.46 4.98 -7.78
C ILE A 146 -12.38 4.68 -8.81
N ASN A 147 -11.40 3.87 -8.47
CA ASN A 147 -10.33 3.47 -9.38
C ASN A 147 -10.89 2.77 -10.64
N ASP A 148 -11.83 1.82 -10.46
CA ASP A 148 -12.54 1.18 -11.58
C ASP A 148 -13.21 2.21 -12.49
N ALA A 149 -13.93 3.18 -11.92
CA ALA A 149 -14.64 4.20 -12.69
C ALA A 149 -13.69 5.12 -13.47
N VAL A 150 -12.57 5.50 -12.87
CA VAL A 150 -11.56 6.35 -13.52
C VAL A 150 -10.81 5.58 -14.60
N ASN A 151 -10.48 4.32 -14.37
CA ASN A 151 -9.86 3.46 -15.35
C ASN A 151 -10.75 3.29 -16.61
N GLU A 152 -12.04 3.04 -16.42
CA GLU A 152 -12.99 2.95 -17.54
C GLU A 152 -13.12 4.29 -18.29
N ALA A 153 -13.12 5.42 -17.57
CA ALA A 153 -13.12 6.73 -18.19
C ALA A 153 -11.83 6.98 -19.00
N ALA A 154 -10.67 6.60 -18.49
CA ALA A 154 -9.39 6.73 -19.18
C ALA A 154 -9.29 5.81 -20.41
N LYS A 155 -9.81 4.58 -20.32
CA LYS A 155 -9.93 3.65 -21.44
C LYS A 155 -10.71 4.24 -22.60
N HIS A 156 -11.75 5.02 -22.31
CA HIS A 156 -12.57 5.68 -23.33
C HIS A 156 -12.00 7.01 -23.81
N TYR A 157 -11.20 7.66 -22.99
CA TYR A 157 -10.57 8.95 -23.31
C TYR A 157 -9.40 8.81 -24.27
N ILE A 158 -8.58 7.77 -24.11
CA ILE A 158 -7.32 7.59 -24.84
C ILE A 158 -7.55 7.48 -26.36
N LYS A 159 -6.68 8.15 -27.13
CA LYS A 159 -6.69 8.11 -28.61
C LYS A 159 -5.25 8.02 -29.15
N ALA A 160 -5.11 7.37 -30.31
CA ALA A 160 -3.84 7.41 -31.03
C ALA A 160 -3.41 8.87 -31.26
N GLY A 161 -2.14 9.15 -31.06
CA GLY A 161 -1.57 10.49 -31.14
C GLY A 161 -1.44 11.22 -29.79
N MET A 162 -2.09 10.75 -28.70
CA MET A 162 -1.90 11.27 -27.35
C MET A 162 -0.58 10.79 -26.76
N THR A 163 -0.02 11.58 -25.85
CA THR A 163 1.17 11.21 -25.06
C THR A 163 0.78 10.47 -23.77
N GLU A 164 1.71 9.70 -23.20
CA GLU A 164 1.54 9.06 -21.89
C GLU A 164 1.22 10.10 -20.82
N ARG A 165 1.91 11.24 -20.84
CA ARG A 165 1.73 12.36 -19.90
C ARG A 165 0.32 12.95 -19.97
N GLU A 166 -0.21 13.20 -21.17
CA GLU A 166 -1.58 13.70 -21.33
C GLU A 166 -2.62 12.76 -20.73
N VAL A 167 -2.42 11.45 -20.89
CA VAL A 167 -3.35 10.45 -20.33
C VAL A 167 -3.20 10.34 -18.80
N ALA A 168 -1.98 10.36 -18.27
CA ALA A 168 -1.74 10.36 -16.82
C ALA A 168 -2.35 11.60 -16.15
N GLU A 169 -2.19 12.80 -16.74
CA GLU A 169 -2.80 14.04 -16.25
C GLU A 169 -4.34 13.96 -16.25
N PHE A 170 -4.93 13.33 -17.28
CA PHE A 170 -6.37 13.08 -17.32
C PHE A 170 -6.81 12.17 -16.17
N ILE A 171 -6.12 11.05 -15.93
CA ILE A 171 -6.40 10.11 -14.83
C ILE A 171 -6.37 10.83 -13.49
N ASP A 172 -5.32 11.59 -13.22
CA ASP A 172 -5.16 12.34 -11.97
C ASP A 172 -6.25 13.41 -11.79
N ALA A 173 -6.68 14.06 -12.88
CA ALA A 173 -7.78 15.00 -12.86
C ALA A 173 -9.11 14.31 -12.55
N GLN A 174 -9.34 13.10 -13.06
CA GLN A 174 -10.53 12.30 -12.75
C GLN A 174 -10.54 11.87 -11.26
N PHE A 175 -9.43 11.42 -10.69
CA PHE A 175 -9.36 11.13 -9.25
C PHE A 175 -9.75 12.35 -8.40
N ARG A 176 -9.22 13.53 -8.73
CA ARG A 176 -9.61 14.79 -8.05
C ARG A 176 -11.10 15.10 -8.22
N ALA A 177 -11.67 14.89 -9.41
CA ALA A 177 -13.09 15.10 -9.67
C ALA A 177 -13.99 14.17 -8.85
N HIS A 178 -13.52 12.96 -8.52
CA HIS A 178 -14.22 12.03 -7.62
C HIS A 178 -13.97 12.33 -6.13
N GLY A 179 -13.30 13.43 -5.81
CA GLY A 179 -13.03 13.88 -4.44
C GLY A 179 -11.99 13.01 -3.73
N CYS A 180 -11.05 12.45 -4.48
CA CYS A 180 -9.87 11.81 -3.91
C CYS A 180 -8.84 12.85 -3.48
N GLU A 181 -8.01 12.49 -2.51
CA GLU A 181 -6.93 13.34 -1.98
C GLU A 181 -5.79 13.49 -3.00
N GLY A 182 -5.66 12.54 -3.93
CA GLY A 182 -4.68 12.48 -4.99
C GLY A 182 -4.50 11.05 -5.49
N PRO A 183 -3.52 10.81 -6.37
CA PRO A 183 -3.10 9.46 -6.70
C PRO A 183 -2.41 8.81 -5.50
N SER A 184 -2.46 7.48 -5.37
CA SER A 184 -1.79 6.69 -4.32
C SER A 184 -0.28 6.60 -4.55
N PHE A 185 0.13 6.63 -5.79
CA PHE A 185 1.51 6.68 -6.31
C PHE A 185 1.53 7.46 -7.62
N THR A 186 2.70 7.67 -8.22
CA THR A 186 2.80 8.27 -9.56
C THR A 186 2.07 7.40 -10.57
N THR A 187 0.98 7.91 -11.15
CA THR A 187 0.19 7.20 -12.16
C THR A 187 1.09 6.75 -13.31
N ILE A 188 1.11 5.45 -13.60
CA ILE A 188 1.86 4.87 -14.71
C ILE A 188 0.95 4.76 -15.92
N VAL A 189 1.38 5.35 -17.01
CA VAL A 189 0.82 5.18 -18.36
C VAL A 189 1.98 4.84 -19.27
N SER A 190 1.96 3.66 -19.87
CA SER A 190 3.07 3.18 -20.70
C SER A 190 2.57 2.66 -22.04
N PHE A 191 3.21 3.11 -23.12
CA PHE A 191 2.89 2.72 -24.49
C PHE A 191 4.01 1.88 -25.13
N GLY A 192 3.63 0.83 -25.83
CA GLY A 192 4.54 0.01 -26.60
C GLY A 192 5.73 -0.52 -25.76
N ALA A 193 6.95 -0.20 -26.16
CA ALA A 193 8.15 -0.68 -25.49
C ALA A 193 8.36 -0.12 -24.08
N ASN A 194 7.79 1.04 -23.74
CA ASN A 194 7.86 1.62 -22.40
C ASN A 194 7.19 0.72 -21.36
N ALA A 195 6.14 0.00 -21.75
CA ALA A 195 5.48 -0.94 -20.85
C ALA A 195 6.36 -2.13 -20.42
N ALA A 196 7.51 -2.33 -21.04
CA ALA A 196 8.50 -3.32 -20.61
C ALA A 196 9.31 -2.89 -19.36
N ASP A 197 9.18 -1.64 -18.92
CA ASP A 197 9.66 -1.17 -17.62
C ASP A 197 8.46 -1.08 -16.66
N PRO A 198 8.41 -1.95 -15.62
CA PRO A 198 7.27 -1.97 -14.68
C PRO A 198 7.10 -0.67 -13.88
N HIS A 199 8.12 0.19 -13.78
CA HIS A 199 8.09 1.46 -13.06
C HIS A 199 8.28 2.67 -13.99
N HIS A 200 7.96 2.53 -15.28
CA HIS A 200 8.07 3.63 -16.24
C HIS A 200 7.28 4.86 -15.79
N GLU A 201 7.95 6.01 -15.74
CA GLU A 201 7.28 7.30 -15.51
C GLU A 201 6.75 7.86 -16.84
N PRO A 202 5.48 8.29 -16.91
CA PRO A 202 4.88 8.81 -18.14
C PRO A 202 5.70 9.95 -18.76
N ASP A 203 6.03 9.80 -20.03
CA ASP A 203 6.80 10.77 -20.78
C ASP A 203 6.03 11.30 -22.03
N ASP A 204 6.72 11.89 -22.99
CA ASP A 204 6.12 12.43 -24.19
C ASP A 204 6.03 11.38 -25.33
N THR A 205 6.14 10.08 -25.00
CA THR A 205 5.92 8.98 -25.95
C THR A 205 4.48 9.01 -26.45
N VAL A 206 4.35 9.01 -27.77
CA VAL A 206 3.06 9.15 -28.47
C VAL A 206 2.50 7.77 -28.80
N LEU A 207 1.24 7.54 -28.42
CA LEU A 207 0.50 6.31 -28.73
C LEU A 207 0.34 6.09 -30.24
N LYS A 208 0.69 4.91 -30.72
CA LYS A 208 0.60 4.48 -32.11
C LYS A 208 -0.17 3.17 -32.23
N GLU A 209 -0.73 2.95 -33.42
CA GLU A 209 -1.32 1.65 -33.75
C GLU A 209 -0.28 0.52 -33.60
N GLY A 210 -0.69 -0.57 -32.95
CA GLY A 210 0.16 -1.72 -32.60
C GLY A 210 0.79 -1.65 -31.22
N ASP A 211 0.76 -0.51 -30.54
CA ASP A 211 1.28 -0.38 -29.18
C ASP A 211 0.40 -1.12 -28.15
N CYS A 212 1.02 -1.76 -27.16
CA CYS A 212 0.30 -2.05 -25.93
C CYS A 212 0.11 -0.76 -25.12
N VAL A 213 -0.94 -0.74 -24.32
CA VAL A 213 -1.34 0.38 -23.46
C VAL A 213 -1.52 -0.19 -22.07
N LEU A 214 -0.59 0.12 -21.18
CA LEU A 214 -0.62 -0.30 -19.80
C LEU A 214 -0.93 0.92 -18.93
N PHE A 215 -2.00 0.82 -18.13
CA PHE A 215 -2.29 1.77 -17.06
C PHE A 215 -2.15 1.07 -15.73
N ASP A 216 -1.33 1.65 -14.86
CA ASP A 216 -1.23 1.28 -13.47
C ASP A 216 -1.50 2.52 -12.63
N MET A 217 -2.57 2.46 -11.84
CA MET A 217 -3.18 3.64 -11.27
C MET A 217 -3.92 3.34 -9.98
N GLY A 218 -3.88 4.29 -9.08
CA GLY A 218 -4.59 4.22 -7.82
C GLY A 218 -4.88 5.60 -7.25
N CYS A 219 -5.83 5.69 -6.33
CA CYS A 219 -6.17 6.93 -5.65
C CYS A 219 -6.13 6.78 -4.13
N VAL A 220 -5.95 7.90 -3.45
CA VAL A 220 -6.16 8.02 -2.01
C VAL A 220 -7.55 8.57 -1.77
N LYS A 221 -8.40 7.77 -1.13
CA LYS A 221 -9.75 8.17 -0.70
C LYS A 221 -9.92 7.94 0.78
N SER A 222 -10.27 8.97 1.52
CA SER A 222 -10.42 8.90 2.99
C SER A 222 -9.21 8.25 3.66
N ARG A 223 -8.00 8.58 3.20
CA ARG A 223 -6.69 8.08 3.64
C ARG A 223 -6.37 6.63 3.27
N TYR A 224 -7.18 5.96 2.48
CA TYR A 224 -6.90 4.61 1.99
C TYR A 224 -6.60 4.63 0.50
N CYS A 225 -5.59 3.84 0.13
CA CYS A 225 -5.13 3.70 -1.24
C CYS A 225 -5.95 2.65 -2.00
N SER A 226 -6.16 2.87 -3.29
CA SER A 226 -6.49 1.83 -4.25
C SER A 226 -5.32 1.59 -5.18
N ASP A 227 -5.36 0.47 -5.89
CA ASP A 227 -4.37 0.06 -6.85
C ASP A 227 -4.98 -0.87 -7.89
N MET A 228 -4.60 -0.72 -9.16
CA MET A 228 -5.05 -1.58 -10.25
C MET A 228 -4.25 -1.35 -11.52
N THR A 229 -3.81 -2.44 -12.16
CA THR A 229 -3.24 -2.39 -13.50
C THR A 229 -4.14 -3.09 -14.52
N ARG A 230 -4.29 -2.45 -15.69
CA ARG A 230 -4.89 -3.04 -16.89
C ARG A 230 -4.01 -2.80 -18.11
N THR A 231 -4.00 -3.76 -19.02
CA THR A 231 -3.28 -3.65 -20.31
C THR A 231 -4.22 -3.91 -21.47
N TRP A 232 -4.19 -3.02 -22.46
CA TRP A 232 -4.95 -3.12 -23.71
C TRP A 232 -4.03 -2.90 -24.92
N PHE A 233 -4.60 -2.76 -26.12
CA PHE A 233 -3.83 -2.52 -27.34
C PHE A 233 -4.46 -1.42 -28.19
N CYS A 234 -3.63 -0.54 -28.74
CA CYS A 234 -4.03 0.41 -29.75
C CYS A 234 -4.09 -0.30 -31.12
N GLY A 235 -5.29 -0.55 -31.61
CA GLY A 235 -5.50 -1.42 -32.77
C GLY A 235 -5.43 -2.92 -32.42
N GLN A 236 -5.37 -3.77 -33.46
CA GLN A 236 -5.35 -5.22 -33.24
C GLN A 236 -3.98 -5.69 -32.72
N PRO A 237 -3.95 -6.43 -31.61
CA PRO A 237 -2.69 -6.98 -31.11
C PRO A 237 -2.16 -8.06 -32.06
N THR A 238 -0.85 -8.23 -32.05
CA THR A 238 -0.19 -9.40 -32.63
C THR A 238 -0.58 -10.67 -31.86
N GLU A 239 -0.43 -11.85 -32.47
CA GLU A 239 -0.66 -13.13 -31.80
C GLU A 239 0.16 -13.27 -30.51
N LYS A 240 1.43 -12.78 -30.52
CA LYS A 240 2.32 -12.78 -29.36
C LYS A 240 1.77 -11.88 -28.24
N GLN A 241 1.35 -10.68 -28.55
CA GLN A 241 0.78 -9.73 -27.58
C GLN A 241 -0.48 -10.31 -26.92
N ALA A 242 -1.42 -10.83 -27.72
CA ALA A 242 -2.65 -11.42 -27.23
C ALA A 242 -2.37 -12.65 -26.36
N ALA A 243 -1.43 -13.52 -26.77
CA ALA A 243 -1.07 -14.72 -26.05
C ALA A 243 -0.39 -14.42 -24.70
N VAL A 244 0.52 -13.43 -24.65
CA VAL A 244 1.18 -12.98 -23.41
C VAL A 244 0.16 -12.34 -22.48
N HIS A 245 -0.75 -11.51 -23.00
CA HIS A 245 -1.81 -10.92 -22.18
C HIS A 245 -2.73 -12.00 -21.56
N ASP A 246 -3.18 -12.98 -22.36
CA ASP A 246 -4.02 -14.07 -21.84
C ASP A 246 -3.28 -14.91 -20.79
N LEU A 247 -1.98 -15.13 -20.98
CA LEU A 247 -1.13 -15.83 -19.99
C LEU A 247 -1.09 -15.07 -18.66
N VAL A 248 -0.81 -13.77 -18.68
CA VAL A 248 -0.73 -12.93 -17.47
C VAL A 248 -2.08 -12.85 -16.77
N ARG A 249 -3.18 -12.67 -17.53
CA ARG A 249 -4.54 -12.70 -16.99
C ARG A 249 -4.84 -14.03 -16.28
N ARG A 250 -4.55 -15.14 -16.91
CA ARG A 250 -4.75 -16.48 -16.32
C ARG A 250 -3.88 -16.71 -15.09
N ALA A 251 -2.67 -16.16 -15.05
CA ALA A 251 -1.80 -16.23 -13.89
C ALA A 251 -2.37 -15.44 -12.71
N ASN A 252 -2.93 -14.24 -12.96
CA ASN A 252 -3.64 -13.46 -11.95
C ASN A 252 -4.85 -14.26 -11.40
N GLU A 253 -5.73 -14.74 -12.28
CA GLU A 253 -6.93 -15.52 -11.91
C GLU A 253 -6.59 -16.80 -11.15
N ALA A 254 -5.50 -17.50 -11.52
CA ALA A 254 -5.07 -18.71 -10.84
C ALA A 254 -4.62 -18.46 -9.40
N ALA A 255 -3.90 -17.35 -9.16
CA ALA A 255 -3.50 -16.96 -7.81
C ALA A 255 -4.73 -16.55 -6.98
N GLU A 256 -5.63 -15.72 -7.53
CA GLU A 256 -6.85 -15.29 -6.84
C GLU A 256 -7.75 -16.47 -6.43
N ALA A 257 -7.89 -17.48 -7.29
CA ALA A 257 -8.71 -18.65 -7.04
C ALA A 257 -8.24 -19.50 -5.83
N LEU A 258 -6.98 -19.37 -5.42
CA LEU A 258 -6.42 -20.06 -4.27
C LEU A 258 -6.59 -19.31 -2.94
N ILE A 259 -6.95 -18.02 -2.99
CA ILE A 259 -6.97 -17.14 -1.81
C ILE A 259 -8.08 -17.56 -0.86
N LYS A 260 -7.69 -17.97 0.33
CA LYS A 260 -8.57 -18.25 1.47
C LYS A 260 -7.75 -18.22 2.76
N PRO A 261 -8.38 -18.13 3.93
CA PRO A 261 -7.67 -18.23 5.20
C PRO A 261 -6.81 -19.50 5.28
N GLY A 262 -5.56 -19.32 5.71
CA GLY A 262 -4.61 -20.40 5.91
C GLY A 262 -3.75 -20.78 4.69
N VAL A 263 -4.04 -20.30 3.47
CA VAL A 263 -3.12 -20.47 2.34
C VAL A 263 -1.84 -19.68 2.59
N ARG A 264 -0.68 -20.25 2.27
CA ARG A 264 0.59 -19.52 2.38
C ARG A 264 0.75 -18.54 1.23
N LEU A 265 1.25 -17.34 1.51
CA LEU A 265 1.43 -16.30 0.49
C LEU A 265 2.39 -16.74 -0.63
N CYS A 266 3.41 -17.56 -0.30
CA CYS A 266 4.29 -18.14 -1.32
C CYS A 266 3.58 -19.14 -2.26
N GLU A 267 2.47 -19.74 -1.86
CA GLU A 267 1.70 -20.64 -2.73
C GLU A 267 0.90 -19.85 -3.77
N LEU A 268 0.50 -18.61 -3.44
CA LEU A 268 -0.13 -17.69 -4.38
C LEU A 268 0.87 -17.23 -5.45
N ASP A 269 2.09 -16.85 -5.02
CA ASP A 269 3.16 -16.49 -5.95
C ASP A 269 3.50 -17.66 -6.89
N ALA A 270 3.62 -18.88 -6.35
CA ALA A 270 3.91 -20.06 -7.14
C ALA A 270 2.83 -20.33 -8.20
N ALA A 271 1.54 -20.17 -7.85
CA ALA A 271 0.44 -20.42 -8.78
C ALA A 271 0.49 -19.52 -10.03
N ALA A 272 0.88 -18.26 -9.88
CA ALA A 272 1.05 -17.36 -11.02
C ALA A 272 2.40 -17.55 -11.71
N ARG A 273 3.47 -17.65 -10.94
CA ARG A 273 4.84 -17.71 -11.45
C ARG A 273 5.11 -19.00 -12.24
N ASP A 274 4.58 -20.12 -11.78
CA ASP A 274 4.78 -21.43 -12.46
C ASP A 274 4.12 -21.41 -13.83
N LEU A 275 2.90 -20.88 -13.97
CA LEU A 275 2.21 -20.74 -15.27
C LEU A 275 3.03 -19.88 -16.25
N ILE A 276 3.57 -18.75 -15.78
CA ILE A 276 4.38 -17.87 -16.62
C ILE A 276 5.71 -18.54 -16.99
N THR A 277 6.31 -19.31 -16.06
CA THR A 277 7.58 -20.02 -16.27
C THR A 277 7.42 -21.19 -17.23
N GLU A 278 6.36 -21.99 -17.10
CA GLU A 278 6.06 -23.11 -18.00
C GLU A 278 5.81 -22.64 -19.45
N ALA A 279 5.26 -21.43 -19.62
CA ALA A 279 5.08 -20.79 -20.92
C ALA A 279 6.39 -20.20 -21.50
N GLY A 280 7.53 -20.29 -20.78
CA GLY A 280 8.83 -19.79 -21.22
C GLY A 280 9.11 -18.32 -20.89
N TYR A 281 8.24 -17.65 -20.12
CA TYR A 281 8.38 -16.23 -19.78
C TYR A 281 8.85 -15.97 -18.33
N GLY A 282 9.26 -16.99 -17.57
CA GLY A 282 9.65 -16.86 -16.17
C GLY A 282 10.75 -15.83 -15.90
N ALA A 283 11.72 -15.67 -16.80
CA ALA A 283 12.78 -14.67 -16.70
C ALA A 283 12.28 -13.22 -16.87
N TYR A 284 11.10 -13.03 -17.39
CA TYR A 284 10.46 -11.74 -17.66
C TYR A 284 9.40 -11.36 -16.61
N PHE A 285 9.18 -12.20 -15.59
CA PHE A 285 8.41 -11.88 -14.40
C PHE A 285 9.37 -11.70 -13.22
N ASN A 286 9.93 -10.51 -13.08
CA ASN A 286 11.10 -10.23 -12.26
C ASN A 286 10.80 -9.56 -10.89
N HIS A 287 9.53 -9.43 -10.51
CA HIS A 287 9.11 -8.89 -9.21
C HIS A 287 8.25 -9.90 -8.41
N ARG A 288 7.92 -9.58 -7.17
CA ARG A 288 6.98 -10.34 -6.33
C ARG A 288 5.58 -10.32 -6.96
N LEU A 289 4.75 -11.30 -6.60
CA LEU A 289 3.38 -11.36 -7.12
C LEU A 289 2.49 -10.21 -6.61
N GLY A 290 2.80 -9.63 -5.44
CA GLY A 290 2.00 -8.54 -4.90
C GLY A 290 2.55 -7.99 -3.60
N HIS A 291 1.92 -6.94 -3.10
CA HIS A 291 2.25 -6.24 -1.87
C HIS A 291 1.01 -5.93 -1.03
N PHE A 292 1.20 -5.76 0.27
CA PHE A 292 0.14 -5.27 1.14
C PHE A 292 -0.08 -3.77 0.91
N ILE A 293 -1.31 -3.35 1.07
CA ILE A 293 -1.77 -1.99 0.81
C ILE A 293 -2.78 -1.54 1.87
N GLY A 294 -2.91 -0.24 2.08
CA GLY A 294 -3.87 0.32 3.02
C GLY A 294 -3.81 1.83 3.02
N GLN A 295 -3.21 2.45 4.05
CA GLN A 295 -2.99 3.90 4.11
C GLN A 295 -1.80 4.36 3.26
N THR A 296 -0.96 3.43 2.82
CA THR A 296 0.05 3.60 1.79
C THR A 296 -0.19 2.58 0.68
N ASP A 297 0.28 2.88 -0.51
CA ASP A 297 0.33 1.95 -1.63
C ASP A 297 1.10 0.68 -1.25
N HIS A 298 2.26 0.81 -0.64
CA HIS A 298 3.00 -0.31 -0.08
C HIS A 298 3.01 -0.27 1.45
N GLU A 299 2.37 -1.25 2.09
CA GLU A 299 2.47 -1.53 3.53
C GLU A 299 3.40 -2.73 3.79
N LYS A 300 3.73 -3.00 5.06
CA LYS A 300 4.52 -4.17 5.43
C LYS A 300 3.81 -5.46 5.04
N GLY A 301 4.50 -6.30 4.33
CA GLY A 301 4.05 -7.59 3.83
C GLY A 301 4.11 -7.65 2.31
N ASP A 302 4.26 -8.85 1.79
CA ASP A 302 4.30 -9.12 0.36
C ASP A 302 3.67 -10.48 0.03
N VAL A 303 3.37 -10.67 -1.25
CA VAL A 303 3.01 -11.97 -1.82
C VAL A 303 4.17 -12.39 -2.71
N SER A 304 5.09 -13.18 -2.14
CA SER A 304 6.30 -13.60 -2.84
C SER A 304 6.64 -15.05 -2.52
N SER A 305 7.52 -15.64 -3.32
CA SER A 305 8.04 -17.01 -3.12
C SER A 305 8.75 -17.20 -1.77
N ALA A 306 9.21 -16.13 -1.14
CA ALA A 306 9.89 -16.15 0.16
C ALA A 306 8.93 -16.05 1.36
N ASN A 307 7.70 -15.58 1.16
CA ASN A 307 6.77 -15.33 2.25
C ASN A 307 5.92 -16.57 2.57
N THR A 308 6.28 -17.28 3.63
CA THR A 308 5.57 -18.48 4.10
C THR A 308 4.42 -18.20 5.06
N ALA A 309 4.13 -16.93 5.36
CA ALA A 309 3.03 -16.55 6.24
C ALA A 309 1.69 -16.98 5.65
N ALA A 310 0.75 -17.34 6.52
CA ALA A 310 -0.59 -17.72 6.11
C ALA A 310 -1.48 -16.49 5.94
N ALA A 311 -2.30 -16.46 4.89
CA ALA A 311 -3.33 -15.47 4.69
C ALA A 311 -4.36 -15.53 5.84
N ARG A 312 -4.77 -14.37 6.31
CA ARG A 312 -5.74 -14.21 7.42
C ARG A 312 -6.90 -13.34 6.98
N PRO A 313 -8.12 -13.56 7.51
CA PRO A 313 -9.25 -12.68 7.24
C PRO A 313 -8.91 -11.21 7.51
N GLY A 314 -9.38 -10.32 6.64
CA GLY A 314 -9.10 -8.89 6.69
C GLY A 314 -7.80 -8.45 6.00
N MET A 315 -6.90 -9.34 5.62
CA MET A 315 -5.74 -8.98 4.81
C MET A 315 -6.18 -8.45 3.45
N ILE A 316 -5.56 -7.34 3.01
CA ILE A 316 -5.73 -6.78 1.67
C ILE A 316 -4.34 -6.63 1.05
N PHE A 317 -4.18 -7.17 -0.16
CA PHE A 317 -2.94 -7.11 -0.93
C PHE A 317 -3.22 -7.16 -2.43
N SER A 318 -2.23 -6.76 -3.25
CA SER A 318 -2.31 -6.87 -4.71
C SER A 318 -2.01 -8.29 -5.19
N ILE A 319 -2.55 -8.64 -6.35
CA ILE A 319 -2.17 -9.79 -7.18
C ILE A 319 -1.88 -9.24 -8.57
N GLU A 320 -0.61 -9.10 -8.91
CA GLU A 320 -0.13 -8.30 -10.03
C GLU A 320 0.92 -9.00 -10.91
N PRO A 321 0.70 -10.22 -11.40
CA PRO A 321 1.68 -10.83 -12.29
C PRO A 321 1.90 -10.00 -13.54
N GLY A 322 3.15 -9.97 -14.03
CA GLY A 322 3.52 -9.25 -15.24
C GLY A 322 4.55 -10.00 -16.07
N VAL A 323 4.58 -9.71 -17.36
CA VAL A 323 5.61 -10.16 -18.31
C VAL A 323 6.12 -8.94 -19.06
N TYR A 324 7.42 -8.67 -18.93
CA TYR A 324 8.06 -7.47 -19.47
C TYR A 324 9.15 -7.87 -20.47
N LEU A 325 8.91 -7.61 -21.77
CA LEU A 325 9.79 -8.00 -22.87
C LEU A 325 10.61 -6.77 -23.33
N PRO A 326 11.88 -6.63 -22.92
CA PRO A 326 12.66 -5.43 -23.18
C PRO A 326 12.71 -5.06 -24.66
N GLY A 327 12.36 -3.81 -24.97
CA GLY A 327 12.35 -3.28 -26.34
C GLY A 327 11.15 -3.74 -27.19
N GLU A 328 10.22 -4.51 -26.63
CA GLU A 328 9.01 -4.96 -27.31
C GLU A 328 7.76 -4.39 -26.65
N PHE A 329 7.35 -4.95 -25.51
CA PHE A 329 6.17 -4.53 -24.76
C PHE A 329 6.13 -5.18 -23.37
N GLY A 330 5.24 -4.70 -22.50
CA GLY A 330 4.93 -5.32 -21.21
C GLY A 330 3.44 -5.50 -21.01
N VAL A 331 3.09 -6.47 -20.18
CA VAL A 331 1.71 -6.74 -19.75
C VAL A 331 1.71 -6.95 -18.24
N ARG A 332 0.86 -6.23 -17.53
CA ARG A 332 0.46 -6.50 -16.13
C ARG A 332 -1.05 -6.49 -16.02
N VAL A 333 -1.57 -7.42 -15.23
CA VAL A 333 -2.98 -7.46 -14.81
C VAL A 333 -2.99 -7.57 -13.30
N GLU A 334 -3.59 -6.58 -12.67
CA GLU A 334 -3.56 -6.43 -11.22
C GLU A 334 -4.92 -6.13 -10.64
N ASP A 335 -5.18 -6.74 -9.50
CA ASP A 335 -6.29 -6.42 -8.62
C ASP A 335 -5.90 -6.43 -7.16
N LEU A 336 -6.59 -5.62 -6.38
CA LEU A 336 -6.61 -5.75 -4.93
C LEU A 336 -7.59 -6.84 -4.51
N VAL A 337 -7.14 -7.67 -3.57
CA VAL A 337 -7.96 -8.75 -2.99
C VAL A 337 -8.08 -8.60 -1.48
N LEU A 338 -9.29 -8.81 -0.96
CA LEU A 338 -9.58 -8.91 0.46
C LEU A 338 -9.78 -10.39 0.83
N VAL A 339 -8.98 -10.89 1.76
CA VAL A 339 -9.19 -12.22 2.34
C VAL A 339 -10.44 -12.17 3.24
N THR A 340 -11.46 -12.95 2.90
CA THR A 340 -12.69 -13.09 3.69
C THR A 340 -12.61 -14.24 4.68
N GLU A 341 -13.66 -14.52 5.45
CA GLU A 341 -13.69 -15.64 6.38
C GLU A 341 -13.61 -17.02 5.70
N THR A 342 -13.97 -17.10 4.41
CA THR A 342 -14.07 -18.38 3.69
C THR A 342 -13.36 -18.43 2.33
N GLY A 343 -12.87 -17.30 1.83
CA GLY A 343 -12.25 -17.16 0.52
C GLY A 343 -11.65 -15.79 0.32
N CYS A 344 -11.91 -15.17 -0.84
CA CYS A 344 -11.53 -13.77 -1.10
C CYS A 344 -12.64 -13.00 -1.82
N GLU A 345 -12.51 -11.68 -1.74
CA GLU A 345 -13.25 -10.71 -2.55
C GLU A 345 -12.24 -9.93 -3.38
N VAL A 346 -12.38 -9.95 -4.70
CA VAL A 346 -11.63 -9.08 -5.62
C VAL A 346 -12.30 -7.70 -5.59
N LEU A 347 -11.54 -6.67 -5.22
CA LEU A 347 -12.07 -5.32 -5.02
C LEU A 347 -12.24 -4.56 -6.33
N ASN A 348 -11.40 -4.81 -7.33
CA ASN A 348 -11.47 -4.23 -8.65
C ASN A 348 -12.40 -5.07 -9.54
N ARG A 349 -13.23 -4.41 -10.33
CA ARG A 349 -14.28 -5.07 -11.12
C ARG A 349 -14.17 -4.84 -12.62
N ASN A 350 -13.22 -4.04 -13.06
CA ASN A 350 -12.97 -3.83 -14.49
C ASN A 350 -12.50 -5.13 -15.14
N ASP A 351 -12.99 -5.36 -16.37
CA ASP A 351 -12.66 -6.57 -17.13
C ASP A 351 -11.14 -6.72 -17.26
N LYS A 352 -10.66 -7.93 -17.05
CA LYS A 352 -9.25 -8.32 -17.15
C LYS A 352 -8.82 -8.68 -18.58
N HIS A 353 -9.76 -8.86 -19.49
CA HIS A 353 -9.45 -9.17 -20.86
C HIS A 353 -8.92 -7.93 -21.59
N TRP A 354 -8.02 -8.16 -22.55
CA TRP A 354 -7.61 -7.07 -23.42
C TRP A 354 -8.76 -6.60 -24.31
N ASP A 355 -8.67 -5.36 -24.73
CA ASP A 355 -9.60 -4.71 -25.66
C ASP A 355 -8.81 -3.82 -26.59
N VAL A 356 -9.46 -3.34 -27.64
CA VAL A 356 -8.90 -2.37 -28.58
C VAL A 356 -9.27 -0.97 -28.14
N VAL A 357 -8.25 -0.17 -27.84
CA VAL A 357 -8.36 1.23 -27.41
C VAL A 357 -7.74 2.18 -28.43
N GLY A 358 -7.87 3.48 -28.22
CA GLY A 358 -7.16 4.49 -29.03
C GLY A 358 -7.85 4.83 -30.38
N LYS A 359 -9.11 4.46 -30.56
CA LYS A 359 -9.88 4.75 -31.79
C LYS A 359 -10.34 6.21 -31.87
#